data_ce76a0e9b82aeb3b2a78ef189fc4674b
#
_entry.id   ce76a0e9b82aeb3b2a78ef189fc4674b
#
_cell.length_a   1.000
_cell.length_b   1.000
_cell.length_c   1.000
_cell.angle_alpha   90.00
_cell.angle_beta   90.00
_cell.angle_gamma   90.00
#
_symmetry.space_group_name_H-M   'P 1'
#
loop_
_entity.id
_entity.type
_entity.pdbx_description
1 polymer ?
#
loop_
_entity_poly.entity_id
_entity_poly.type
_entity_poly.pdbx_seq_one_letter_code
_entity_poly.pdbx_strand_id
1 'polypeptide(L)'
;MYSFATYEEEHDRYVLKGAIPAQETLRAAETVNPPFELSYWHFAMQVAQTWRERTGMERVPEWDVLIEKLSPLAYNDEQLYLAAETAVDTYKDIRFTSDHMAVLGAVGILPMNQLIHAGYMKNTLHWIWDNWNWDKTWGWDYPMTAMNAARMGEPEKAVSALLMDKRTNTYLVNGHNYQDGRLRIYLPGNGGLLITVA
;
A
#
# COMPACT_ATOMS: atom_id res chain seq x y z
N MET A 1 7.39 3.45 16.39
CA MET A 1 6.45 4.15 15.48
C MET A 1 6.21 5.58 15.93
N TYR A 2 5.76 5.82 17.15
CA TYR A 2 5.51 7.18 17.65
C TYR A 2 6.72 8.12 17.50
N SER A 3 7.90 7.71 17.92
CA SER A 3 9.14 8.49 17.84
C SER A 3 9.68 8.73 16.41
N PHE A 4 9.14 8.04 15.41
CA PHE A 4 9.53 8.22 14.01
C PHE A 4 8.70 9.29 13.31
N ALA A 5 7.42 9.38 13.64
CA ALA A 5 6.53 10.37 13.06
C ALA A 5 6.93 11.79 13.53
N THR A 6 6.96 12.73 12.59
CA THR A 6 7.32 14.14 12.86
C THR A 6 6.06 14.98 12.86
N TYR A 7 5.86 15.79 13.91
CA TYR A 7 4.75 16.74 13.96
C TYR A 7 5.07 17.97 13.10
N GLU A 8 4.14 18.37 12.26
CA GLU A 8 4.22 19.50 11.36
C GLU A 8 3.21 20.55 11.82
N GLU A 9 3.71 21.59 12.52
CA GLU A 9 2.87 22.61 13.17
C GLU A 9 2.03 23.41 12.18
N GLU A 10 2.55 23.70 10.99
CA GLU A 10 1.88 24.49 9.95
C GLU A 10 0.54 23.86 9.50
N HIS A 11 0.47 22.54 9.49
CA HIS A 11 -0.71 21.80 9.04
C HIS A 11 -1.40 21.03 10.16
N ASP A 12 -0.93 21.15 11.40
CA ASP A 12 -1.43 20.43 12.59
C ASP A 12 -1.55 18.93 12.37
N ARG A 13 -0.50 18.30 11.81
CA ARG A 13 -0.50 16.88 11.44
C ARG A 13 0.83 16.19 11.73
N TYR A 14 0.80 14.88 11.87
CA TYR A 14 2.00 14.03 11.85
C TYR A 14 2.31 13.54 10.44
N VAL A 15 3.58 13.56 10.07
CA VAL A 15 4.09 13.11 8.77
C VAL A 15 5.17 12.05 8.95
N LEU A 16 5.31 11.18 7.95
CA LEU A 16 6.37 10.20 7.86
C LEU A 16 7.42 10.70 6.85
N LYS A 17 8.58 11.11 7.35
CA LYS A 17 9.72 11.57 6.53
C LYS A 17 10.84 10.55 6.61
N GLY A 18 11.38 10.12 5.46
CA GLY A 18 12.52 9.23 5.41
C GLY A 18 12.18 7.75 5.67
N ALA A 19 10.91 7.35 5.60
CA ALA A 19 10.54 5.96 5.60
C ALA A 19 11.06 5.27 4.32
N ILE A 20 11.54 4.04 4.44
CA ILE A 20 11.84 3.20 3.28
C ILE A 20 10.50 2.69 2.76
N PRO A 21 10.06 3.13 1.56
CA PRO A 21 8.75 2.78 1.06
C PRO A 21 8.74 1.37 0.43
N ALA A 22 7.55 0.77 0.38
CA ALA A 22 7.35 -0.49 -0.33
C ALA A 22 7.56 -0.35 -1.84
N GLN A 23 7.35 0.84 -2.40
CA GLN A 23 7.67 1.14 -3.80
C GLN A 23 9.14 1.52 -3.93
N GLU A 24 9.95 0.66 -4.56
CA GLU A 24 11.42 0.75 -4.57
C GLU A 24 11.97 1.95 -5.33
N THR A 25 11.23 2.50 -6.28
CA THR A 25 11.59 3.72 -7.04
C THR A 25 11.71 4.95 -6.14
N LEU A 26 10.98 4.98 -5.02
CA LEU A 26 11.01 6.06 -4.05
C LEU A 26 12.26 5.94 -3.15
N ARG A 27 12.97 7.04 -2.98
CA ARG A 27 14.14 7.10 -2.11
C ARG A 27 13.74 7.63 -0.74
N ALA A 28 14.09 6.92 0.33
CA ALA A 28 13.74 7.29 1.69
C ALA A 28 14.03 8.77 2.03
N ALA A 29 15.21 9.29 1.65
CA ALA A 29 15.60 10.66 1.93
C ALA A 29 14.72 11.73 1.27
N GLU A 30 14.01 11.39 0.20
CA GLU A 30 13.19 12.29 -0.61
C GLU A 30 11.68 12.03 -0.43
N THR A 31 11.31 10.97 0.32
CA THR A 31 9.94 10.49 0.43
C THR A 31 9.26 11.03 1.69
N VAL A 32 8.10 11.64 1.50
CA VAL A 32 7.20 12.07 2.56
C VAL A 32 5.84 11.39 2.36
N ASN A 33 5.32 10.83 3.43
CA ASN A 33 3.98 10.26 3.48
C ASN A 33 3.67 9.23 2.38
N PRO A 34 4.43 8.16 2.24
CA PRO A 34 4.06 7.09 1.33
C PRO A 34 2.79 6.38 1.85
N PRO A 35 1.80 6.08 0.98
CA PRO A 35 0.44 5.73 1.39
C PRO A 35 0.32 4.41 2.16
N PHE A 36 1.05 3.37 1.76
CA PHE A 36 1.03 2.09 2.48
C PHE A 36 1.58 2.25 3.90
N GLU A 37 2.69 2.95 4.04
CA GLU A 37 3.35 3.21 5.31
C GLU A 37 2.48 4.08 6.23
N LEU A 38 1.82 5.11 5.71
CA LEU A 38 0.85 5.90 6.49
C LEU A 38 -0.28 5.02 7.03
N SER A 39 -0.90 4.23 6.16
CA SER A 39 -1.97 3.31 6.55
C SER A 39 -1.49 2.27 7.55
N TYR A 40 -0.25 1.77 7.39
CA TYR A 40 0.35 0.82 8.33
C TYR A 40 0.61 1.45 9.69
N TRP A 41 1.12 2.69 9.74
CA TRP A 41 1.30 3.43 11.00
C TRP A 41 -0.02 3.61 11.75
N HIS A 42 -1.04 4.07 11.04
CA HIS A 42 -2.38 4.22 11.60
C HIS A 42 -2.91 2.90 12.18
N PHE A 43 -2.91 1.84 11.37
CA PHE A 43 -3.37 0.51 11.77
C PHE A 43 -2.58 -0.04 12.96
N ALA A 44 -1.25 -0.02 12.89
CA ALA A 44 -0.41 -0.62 13.92
C ALA A 44 -0.50 0.13 15.26
N MET A 45 -0.64 1.45 15.24
CA MET A 45 -0.83 2.24 16.46
C MET A 45 -2.19 1.96 17.11
N GLN A 46 -3.26 1.82 16.30
CA GLN A 46 -4.56 1.39 16.81
C GLN A 46 -4.51 -0.01 17.44
N VAL A 47 -3.85 -0.95 16.76
CA VAL A 47 -3.66 -2.31 17.28
C VAL A 47 -2.87 -2.29 18.59
N ALA A 48 -1.81 -1.49 18.66
CA ALA A 48 -1.01 -1.35 19.89
C ALA A 48 -1.86 -0.84 21.07
N GLN A 49 -2.71 0.18 20.85
CA GLN A 49 -3.62 0.68 21.87
C GLN A 49 -4.66 -0.39 22.29
N THR A 50 -5.24 -1.09 21.33
CA THR A 50 -6.19 -2.18 21.61
C THR A 50 -5.56 -3.30 22.43
N TRP A 51 -4.30 -3.65 22.15
CA TRP A 51 -3.58 -4.67 22.96
C TRP A 51 -3.27 -4.19 24.36
N ARG A 52 -2.96 -2.92 24.56
CA ARG A 52 -2.81 -2.33 25.89
C ARG A 52 -4.10 -2.54 26.73
N GLU A 53 -5.25 -2.14 26.17
CA GLU A 53 -6.55 -2.33 26.84
C GLU A 53 -6.84 -3.80 27.16
N ARG A 54 -6.63 -4.71 26.20
CA ARG A 54 -6.83 -6.15 26.40
C ARG A 54 -5.94 -6.74 27.48
N THR A 55 -4.78 -6.16 27.75
CA THR A 55 -3.84 -6.59 28.78
C THR A 55 -3.99 -5.81 30.10
N GLY A 56 -5.03 -4.97 30.22
CA GLY A 56 -5.31 -4.20 31.42
C GLY A 56 -4.42 -2.97 31.61
N MET A 57 -3.72 -2.54 30.55
CA MET A 57 -2.95 -1.29 30.55
C MET A 57 -3.79 -0.15 30.00
N GLU A 58 -3.60 1.06 30.55
CA GLU A 58 -4.23 2.26 30.01
C GLU A 58 -3.69 2.61 28.61
N ARG A 59 -4.51 3.26 27.78
CA ARG A 59 -4.07 3.85 26.51
C ARG A 59 -3.00 4.91 26.76
N VAL A 60 -2.15 5.13 25.77
CA VAL A 60 -1.14 6.20 25.78
C VAL A 60 -1.73 7.40 25.02
N PRO A 61 -2.04 8.53 25.71
CA PRO A 61 -2.74 9.66 25.08
C PRO A 61 -2.01 10.23 23.87
N GLU A 62 -0.69 10.28 23.90
CA GLU A 62 0.14 10.79 22.79
C GLU A 62 0.03 9.93 21.53
N TRP A 63 -0.25 8.62 21.70
CA TRP A 63 -0.48 7.73 20.56
C TRP A 63 -1.87 7.96 19.95
N ASP A 64 -2.85 8.30 20.77
CA ASP A 64 -4.18 8.65 20.26
C ASP A 64 -4.14 9.95 19.47
N VAL A 65 -3.40 10.97 19.94
CA VAL A 65 -3.17 12.21 19.20
C VAL A 65 -2.47 11.94 17.86
N LEU A 66 -1.46 11.06 17.84
CA LEU A 66 -0.80 10.67 16.59
C LEU A 66 -1.78 9.99 15.63
N ILE A 67 -2.59 9.04 16.10
CA ILE A 67 -3.58 8.33 15.28
C ILE A 67 -4.58 9.32 14.67
N GLU A 68 -5.06 10.27 15.46
CA GLU A 68 -6.03 11.28 15.03
C GLU A 68 -5.45 12.26 14.00
N LYS A 69 -4.19 12.69 14.21
CA LYS A 69 -3.54 13.74 13.42
C LYS A 69 -2.57 13.21 12.36
N LEU A 70 -2.52 11.91 12.12
CA LEU A 70 -1.68 11.37 11.05
C LEU A 70 -2.17 11.89 9.70
N SER A 71 -1.23 12.32 8.85
CA SER A 71 -1.53 12.89 7.54
C SER A 71 -2.43 11.98 6.72
N PRO A 72 -3.48 12.50 6.06
CA PRO A 72 -4.21 11.73 5.05
C PRO A 72 -3.31 11.39 3.86
N LEU A 73 -3.71 10.41 3.06
CA LEU A 73 -2.99 10.07 1.84
C LEU A 73 -3.08 11.22 0.82
N ALA A 74 -1.94 11.59 0.24
CA ALA A 74 -1.89 12.61 -0.80
C ALA A 74 -2.48 12.13 -2.12
N TYR A 75 -3.16 13.01 -2.84
CA TYR A 75 -3.80 12.72 -4.13
C TYR A 75 -3.65 13.91 -5.10
N ASN A 76 -3.83 13.65 -6.39
CA ASN A 76 -3.78 14.65 -7.45
C ASN A 76 -5.18 15.22 -7.79
N ASP A 77 -5.22 16.17 -8.75
CA ASP A 77 -6.48 16.81 -9.18
C ASP A 77 -7.48 15.83 -9.82
N GLU A 78 -7.00 14.68 -10.31
CA GLU A 78 -7.85 13.59 -10.84
C GLU A 78 -8.37 12.66 -9.73
N GLN A 79 -8.12 13.00 -8.45
CA GLN A 79 -8.49 12.20 -7.30
C GLN A 79 -7.83 10.80 -7.31
N LEU A 80 -6.58 10.73 -7.76
CA LEU A 80 -5.74 9.53 -7.71
C LEU A 80 -4.73 9.68 -6.59
N TYR A 81 -4.59 8.67 -5.74
CA TYR A 81 -3.59 8.66 -4.68
C TYR A 81 -2.18 8.55 -5.23
N LEU A 82 -1.29 9.42 -4.78
CA LEU A 82 0.12 9.47 -5.19
C LEU A 82 0.94 8.34 -4.53
N ALA A 83 2.05 7.98 -5.14
CA ALA A 83 3.01 7.03 -4.56
C ALA A 83 3.67 7.57 -3.27
N ALA A 84 3.77 8.89 -3.15
CA ALA A 84 4.12 9.63 -1.94
C ALA A 84 3.66 11.08 -2.11
N GLU A 85 3.52 11.83 -1.02
CA GLU A 85 3.17 13.26 -1.08
C GLU A 85 4.17 14.06 -1.92
N THR A 86 5.44 13.69 -1.90
CA THR A 86 6.52 14.29 -2.70
C THR A 86 6.63 13.74 -4.14
N ALA A 87 5.87 12.71 -4.49
CA ALA A 87 5.89 12.10 -5.82
C ALA A 87 4.74 12.60 -6.70
N VAL A 88 4.67 13.92 -6.93
CA VAL A 88 3.58 14.58 -7.66
C VAL A 88 3.43 14.11 -9.12
N ASP A 89 4.49 13.56 -9.70
CA ASP A 89 4.50 13.01 -11.06
C ASP A 89 4.25 11.50 -11.12
N THR A 90 3.66 10.91 -10.07
CA THR A 90 3.39 9.45 -9.95
C THR A 90 2.83 8.85 -11.24
N TYR A 91 1.88 9.49 -11.88
CA TYR A 91 1.16 8.99 -13.06
C TYR A 91 1.71 9.49 -14.40
N LYS A 92 2.79 10.28 -14.37
CA LYS A 92 3.45 10.83 -15.55
C LYS A 92 4.84 10.24 -15.79
N ASP A 93 5.51 9.84 -14.72
CA ASP A 93 6.85 9.27 -14.79
C ASP A 93 6.77 7.72 -14.82
N ILE A 94 7.22 7.13 -15.91
CA ILE A 94 7.23 5.67 -16.12
C ILE A 94 7.98 4.91 -15.01
N ARG A 95 8.90 5.54 -14.31
CA ARG A 95 9.61 4.91 -13.19
C ARG A 95 8.65 4.51 -12.08
N PHE A 96 7.66 5.34 -11.78
CA PHE A 96 6.66 5.03 -10.76
C PHE A 96 5.64 4.00 -11.21
N THR A 97 5.29 3.98 -12.50
CA THR A 97 4.28 3.05 -13.05
C THR A 97 4.86 1.74 -13.59
N SER A 98 6.14 1.47 -13.34
CA SER A 98 6.86 0.24 -13.69
C SER A 98 7.46 -0.48 -12.47
N ASP A 99 7.00 -0.15 -11.29
CA ASP A 99 7.42 -0.67 -10.00
C ASP A 99 6.21 -1.22 -9.23
N HIS A 100 6.33 -1.44 -7.96
CA HIS A 100 5.23 -1.84 -7.09
C HIS A 100 4.16 -0.76 -7.00
N MET A 101 2.91 -1.16 -7.13
CA MET A 101 1.76 -0.27 -6.92
C MET A 101 1.37 -0.23 -5.43
N ALA A 102 2.34 0.09 -4.57
CA ALA A 102 2.21 -0.01 -3.10
C ALA A 102 1.02 0.77 -2.52
N VAL A 103 0.54 1.80 -3.22
CA VAL A 103 -0.66 2.56 -2.86
C VAL A 103 -1.88 1.67 -2.70
N LEU A 104 -2.03 0.60 -3.49
CA LEU A 104 -3.14 -0.34 -3.37
C LEU A 104 -3.06 -1.18 -2.09
N GLY A 105 -1.86 -1.37 -1.54
CA GLY A 105 -1.66 -2.06 -0.27
C GLY A 105 -2.26 -1.31 0.93
N ALA A 106 -2.43 0.00 0.81
CA ALA A 106 -3.06 0.83 1.85
C ALA A 106 -4.50 0.40 2.18
N VAL A 107 -5.21 -0.16 1.18
CA VAL A 107 -6.50 -0.84 1.37
C VAL A 107 -6.47 -2.14 0.58
N GLY A 108 -6.28 -3.22 1.25
CA GLY A 108 -6.14 -4.54 0.63
C GLY A 108 -5.37 -5.40 1.60
N ILE A 109 -4.07 -5.22 1.67
CA ILE A 109 -3.23 -5.77 2.75
C ILE A 109 -3.70 -5.23 4.10
N LEU A 110 -3.99 -3.94 4.18
CA LEU A 110 -4.52 -3.27 5.36
C LEU A 110 -6.04 -3.04 5.25
N PRO A 111 -6.75 -2.94 6.36
CA PRO A 111 -8.16 -2.56 6.35
C PRO A 111 -8.33 -1.09 5.96
N MET A 112 -9.54 -0.75 5.45
CA MET A 112 -9.95 0.65 5.28
C MET A 112 -9.82 1.41 6.60
N ASN A 113 -9.35 2.65 6.53
CA ASN A 113 -9.19 3.53 7.68
C ASN A 113 -9.56 4.99 7.34
N GLN A 114 -9.57 5.87 8.33
CA GLN A 114 -9.98 7.26 8.21
C GLN A 114 -9.09 8.13 7.32
N LEU A 115 -7.88 7.69 6.99
CA LEU A 115 -6.96 8.43 6.13
C LEU A 115 -7.33 8.33 4.64
N ILE A 116 -8.31 7.47 4.30
CA ILE A 116 -8.57 7.04 2.93
C ILE A 116 -9.99 7.31 2.52
N HIS A 117 -10.16 8.00 1.40
CA HIS A 117 -11.44 8.16 0.72
C HIS A 117 -11.66 7.02 -0.27
N ALA A 118 -12.73 6.24 -0.08
CA ALA A 118 -13.01 5.04 -0.89
C ALA A 118 -13.12 5.33 -2.39
N GLY A 119 -13.74 6.45 -2.77
CA GLY A 119 -13.87 6.85 -4.18
C GLY A 119 -12.51 7.11 -4.84
N TYR A 120 -11.59 7.77 -4.14
CA TYR A 120 -10.23 8.03 -4.66
C TYR A 120 -9.42 6.75 -4.79
N MET A 121 -9.56 5.83 -3.82
CA MET A 121 -8.92 4.53 -3.92
C MET A 121 -9.46 3.72 -5.11
N LYS A 122 -10.75 3.79 -5.36
CA LYS A 122 -11.38 3.14 -6.52
C LYS A 122 -10.92 3.75 -7.84
N ASN A 123 -10.84 5.08 -7.94
CA ASN A 123 -10.27 5.77 -9.10
C ASN A 123 -8.81 5.35 -9.33
N THR A 124 -8.02 5.29 -8.26
CA THR A 124 -6.61 4.85 -8.28
C THR A 124 -6.49 3.40 -8.78
N LEU A 125 -7.31 2.49 -8.27
CA LEU A 125 -7.37 1.10 -8.74
C LEU A 125 -7.68 1.03 -10.24
N HIS A 126 -8.67 1.77 -10.72
CA HIS A 126 -9.05 1.77 -12.13
C HIS A 126 -7.95 2.33 -13.01
N TRP A 127 -7.34 3.46 -12.62
CA TRP A 127 -6.23 4.02 -13.37
C TRP A 127 -5.05 3.04 -13.46
N ILE A 128 -4.68 2.40 -12.35
CA ILE A 128 -3.61 1.41 -12.30
C ILE A 128 -3.95 0.21 -13.20
N TRP A 129 -5.18 -0.28 -13.12
CA TRP A 129 -5.63 -1.41 -13.93
C TRP A 129 -5.43 -1.18 -15.43
N ASP A 130 -5.74 0.01 -15.91
CA ASP A 130 -5.73 0.36 -17.33
C ASP A 130 -4.36 0.82 -17.84
N ASN A 131 -3.50 1.38 -16.97
CA ASN A 131 -2.31 2.11 -17.40
C ASN A 131 -0.98 1.58 -16.82
N TRP A 132 -1.01 0.72 -15.78
CA TRP A 132 0.22 0.26 -15.16
C TRP A 132 1.03 -0.66 -16.08
N ASN A 133 2.36 -0.62 -15.94
CA ASN A 133 3.23 -1.49 -16.73
C ASN A 133 3.33 -2.90 -16.13
N TRP A 134 2.28 -3.69 -16.32
CA TRP A 134 2.15 -5.06 -15.78
C TRP A 134 3.27 -6.01 -16.20
N ASP A 135 4.02 -5.72 -17.28
CA ASP A 135 5.15 -6.53 -17.72
C ASP A 135 6.43 -6.27 -16.90
N LYS A 136 6.45 -5.20 -16.11
CA LYS A 136 7.57 -4.79 -15.26
C LYS A 136 7.30 -4.98 -13.76
N THR A 137 6.07 -5.24 -13.38
CA THR A 137 5.69 -5.44 -11.98
C THR A 137 6.11 -6.81 -11.44
N TRP A 138 5.89 -7.04 -10.14
CA TRP A 138 6.37 -8.21 -9.42
C TRP A 138 5.22 -9.16 -9.05
N GLY A 139 5.55 -10.40 -8.72
CA GLY A 139 4.56 -11.44 -8.46
C GLY A 139 3.60 -11.17 -7.30
N TRP A 140 3.96 -10.32 -6.33
CA TRP A 140 3.07 -9.96 -5.21
C TRP A 140 2.08 -8.83 -5.54
N ASP A 141 2.30 -8.12 -6.64
CA ASP A 141 1.44 -7.00 -7.03
C ASP A 141 0.06 -7.47 -7.51
N TYR A 142 -0.03 -8.65 -8.11
CA TYR A 142 -1.30 -9.23 -8.56
C TYR A 142 -2.23 -9.57 -7.37
N PRO A 143 -1.79 -10.31 -6.35
CA PRO A 143 -2.62 -10.53 -5.16
C PRO A 143 -2.89 -9.24 -4.38
N MET A 144 -1.97 -8.28 -4.30
CA MET A 144 -2.22 -6.99 -3.68
C MET A 144 -3.34 -6.22 -4.41
N THR A 145 -3.30 -6.21 -5.74
CA THR A 145 -4.38 -5.63 -6.57
C THR A 145 -5.70 -6.37 -6.35
N ALA A 146 -5.67 -7.69 -6.27
CA ALA A 146 -6.87 -8.49 -6.02
C ALA A 146 -7.49 -8.20 -4.65
N MET A 147 -6.68 -8.10 -3.59
CA MET A 147 -7.16 -7.71 -2.26
C MET A 147 -7.78 -6.31 -2.26
N ASN A 148 -7.15 -5.34 -2.94
CA ASN A 148 -7.70 -3.99 -3.06
C ASN A 148 -9.04 -4.01 -3.82
N ALA A 149 -9.10 -4.67 -4.98
CA ALA A 149 -10.30 -4.77 -5.80
C ALA A 149 -11.46 -5.43 -5.02
N ALA A 150 -11.20 -6.51 -4.27
CA ALA A 150 -12.20 -7.16 -3.45
C ALA A 150 -12.77 -6.19 -2.38
N ARG A 151 -11.90 -5.44 -1.70
CA ARG A 151 -12.34 -4.44 -0.69
C ARG A 151 -13.03 -3.23 -1.30
N MET A 152 -12.77 -2.91 -2.55
CA MET A 152 -13.45 -1.84 -3.29
C MET A 152 -14.77 -2.30 -3.91
N GLY A 153 -15.19 -3.56 -3.69
CA GLY A 153 -16.44 -4.11 -4.21
C GLY A 153 -16.38 -4.49 -5.69
N GLU A 154 -15.21 -4.87 -6.20
CA GLU A 154 -14.97 -5.29 -7.58
C GLU A 154 -14.46 -6.75 -7.67
N PRO A 155 -15.31 -7.73 -7.33
CA PRO A 155 -14.90 -9.13 -7.22
C PRO A 155 -14.40 -9.72 -8.55
N GLU A 156 -14.98 -9.32 -9.69
CA GLU A 156 -14.53 -9.78 -11.01
C GLU A 156 -13.11 -9.31 -11.31
N LYS A 157 -12.79 -8.05 -10.96
CA LYS A 157 -11.44 -7.49 -11.09
C LYS A 157 -10.46 -8.20 -10.14
N ALA A 158 -10.90 -8.52 -8.93
CA ALA A 158 -10.09 -9.26 -7.96
C ALA A 158 -9.68 -10.64 -8.51
N VAL A 159 -10.62 -11.40 -9.04
CA VAL A 159 -10.32 -12.70 -9.68
C VAL A 159 -9.44 -12.51 -10.92
N SER A 160 -9.74 -11.52 -11.75
CA SER A 160 -8.97 -11.25 -12.98
C SER A 160 -7.52 -10.87 -12.68
N ALA A 161 -7.26 -10.16 -11.57
CA ALA A 161 -5.89 -9.84 -11.14
C ALA A 161 -5.09 -11.12 -10.81
N LEU A 162 -5.68 -12.07 -10.10
CA LEU A 162 -5.03 -13.34 -9.78
C LEU A 162 -4.79 -14.22 -11.02
N LEU A 163 -5.63 -14.10 -12.04
CA LEU A 163 -5.57 -14.88 -13.27
C LEU A 163 -4.88 -14.14 -14.43
N MET A 164 -4.33 -12.96 -14.18
CA MET A 164 -3.68 -12.15 -15.22
C MET A 164 -2.51 -12.93 -15.85
N ASP A 165 -2.55 -13.11 -17.16
CA ASP A 165 -1.52 -13.83 -17.93
C ASP A 165 -0.26 -12.94 -18.09
N LYS A 166 0.60 -13.00 -17.10
CA LYS A 166 1.87 -12.29 -17.04
C LYS A 166 2.97 -13.19 -16.49
N ARG A 167 4.19 -13.02 -17.01
CA ARG A 167 5.35 -13.83 -16.61
C ARG A 167 5.55 -13.85 -15.08
N THR A 168 5.46 -12.72 -14.43
CA THR A 168 5.69 -12.60 -12.99
C THR A 168 4.51 -13.09 -12.13
N ASN A 169 3.36 -13.38 -12.79
CA ASN A 169 2.20 -14.05 -12.16
C ASN A 169 2.18 -15.56 -12.44
N THR A 170 3.31 -16.15 -12.77
CA THR A 170 3.43 -17.57 -13.05
C THR A 170 3.78 -18.35 -11.79
N TYR A 171 3.10 -19.50 -11.58
CA TYR A 171 3.42 -20.45 -10.52
C TYR A 171 3.95 -21.72 -11.15
N LEU A 172 5.13 -22.14 -10.69
CA LEU A 172 5.79 -23.35 -11.20
C LEU A 172 5.08 -24.62 -10.70
N VAL A 173 5.41 -25.77 -11.28
CA VAL A 173 4.83 -27.07 -10.89
C VAL A 173 5.01 -27.42 -9.41
N ASN A 174 6.03 -26.85 -8.76
CA ASN A 174 6.27 -26.99 -7.32
C ASN A 174 5.52 -25.97 -6.46
N GLY A 175 4.65 -25.14 -7.08
CA GLY A 175 3.82 -24.15 -6.41
C GLY A 175 4.51 -22.79 -6.13
N HIS A 176 5.79 -22.63 -6.45
CA HIS A 176 6.48 -21.36 -6.22
C HIS A 176 6.14 -20.31 -7.29
N ASN A 177 5.90 -19.07 -6.85
CA ASN A 177 5.80 -17.93 -7.75
C ASN A 177 7.16 -17.66 -8.41
N TYR A 178 7.14 -17.44 -9.72
CA TYR A 178 8.32 -17.22 -10.54
C TYR A 178 8.45 -15.75 -10.95
N GLN A 179 9.55 -15.13 -10.65
CA GLN A 179 9.82 -13.75 -11.06
C GLN A 179 10.63 -13.69 -12.37
N ASP A 180 11.81 -14.29 -12.37
CA ASP A 180 12.70 -14.38 -13.53
C ASP A 180 13.72 -15.53 -13.39
N GLY A 181 14.63 -15.66 -14.35
CA GLY A 181 15.66 -16.71 -14.33
C GLY A 181 16.63 -16.62 -13.15
N ARG A 182 16.82 -15.44 -12.58
CA ARG A 182 17.67 -15.18 -11.40
C ARG A 182 16.88 -15.44 -10.10
N LEU A 183 15.59 -15.10 -10.08
CA LEU A 183 14.71 -15.22 -8.91
C LEU A 183 13.55 -16.16 -9.24
N ARG A 184 13.81 -17.47 -9.18
CA ARG A 184 12.85 -18.52 -9.52
C ARG A 184 11.87 -18.84 -8.41
N ILE A 185 12.14 -18.39 -7.20
CA ILE A 185 11.31 -18.59 -6.00
C ILE A 185 11.09 -17.21 -5.41
N TYR A 186 9.87 -16.68 -5.61
CA TYR A 186 9.48 -15.38 -5.10
C TYR A 186 8.36 -15.53 -4.07
N LEU A 187 8.75 -15.81 -2.83
CA LEU A 187 7.82 -16.12 -1.73
C LEU A 187 6.82 -15.00 -1.39
N PRO A 188 7.15 -13.70 -1.58
CA PRO A 188 6.13 -12.65 -1.42
C PRO A 188 4.89 -12.85 -2.29
N GLY A 189 5.06 -13.30 -3.54
CA GLY A 189 3.93 -13.66 -4.42
C GLY A 189 3.10 -14.81 -3.86
N ASN A 190 3.75 -15.85 -3.33
CA ASN A 190 3.07 -16.98 -2.67
C ASN A 190 2.28 -16.51 -1.44
N GLY A 191 2.92 -15.73 -0.56
CA GLY A 191 2.27 -15.20 0.64
C GLY A 191 1.08 -14.31 0.29
N GLY A 192 1.25 -13.42 -0.69
CA GLY A 192 0.18 -12.57 -1.20
C GLY A 192 -1.01 -13.37 -1.71
N LEU A 193 -0.77 -14.39 -2.54
CA LEU A 193 -1.84 -15.26 -3.07
C LEU A 193 -2.62 -15.95 -1.93
N LEU A 194 -1.92 -16.54 -0.96
CA LEU A 194 -2.56 -17.24 0.15
C LEU A 194 -3.43 -16.30 1.00
N ILE A 195 -2.94 -15.10 1.30
CA ILE A 195 -3.70 -14.10 2.07
C ILE A 195 -4.93 -13.60 1.28
N THR A 196 -4.79 -13.47 -0.04
CA THR A 196 -5.89 -12.98 -0.89
C THR A 196 -7.05 -13.96 -0.98
N VAL A 197 -6.75 -15.28 -0.99
CA VAL A 197 -7.76 -16.33 -1.13
C VAL A 197 -8.39 -16.71 0.21
N ALA A 198 -7.73 -16.45 1.34
CA ALA A 198 -8.22 -16.72 2.69
C ALA A 198 -9.29 -15.72 3.14
#